data_376522e5f261fca9633ad9e99c1eafd7
#
_entry.id   376522e5f261fca9633ad9e99c1eafd7
#
_cell.length_a   1.000
_cell.length_b   1.000
_cell.length_c   1.000
_cell.angle_alpha   90.00
_cell.angle_beta   90.00
_cell.angle_gamma   90.00
#
_symmetry.space_group_name_H-M   'P 1'
#
loop_
_entity.id
_entity.type
_entity.pdbx_description
1 polymer ?
#
loop_
_entity_poly.entity_id
_entity_poly.type
_entity_poly.pdbx_seq_one_letter_code
_entity_poly.pdbx_strand_id
1 'polypeptide(L)'
;RRQRQMCIRDSSLYIVLGKERVRFSLMPVRELRSAYKESLPLFVSILSTQIYVNVNKLVIGSFLGMLEVSIYDMADKVLLLMKLPASMIAQAVFPKISREQNIRFINHVMFLSIGIALLFYISMFFGSDWLVYLLAGEHIEEASVIMRLLGISAILTSINGFLGGNRLVPLGYSSVYMRVMVGNCLFFLTAMGLLWLTGSITMYTVTVMAVGVEVFCFVSLVYRNWRLGL
;
A
#
# COMPACT_ATOMS: atom_id res chain seq x y z
N ARG A 1 -23.40 6.83 15.86
CA ARG A 1 -22.05 6.34 15.47
C ARG A 1 -20.92 7.04 16.22
N ARG A 2 -20.92 8.38 16.41
CA ARG A 2 -19.89 9.13 17.17
C ARG A 2 -19.79 8.68 18.64
N GLN A 3 -20.91 8.40 19.31
CA GLN A 3 -20.92 7.92 20.71
C GLN A 3 -20.24 6.56 20.89
N ARG A 4 -20.43 5.60 19.96
CA ARG A 4 -19.75 4.28 20.04
C ARG A 4 -18.23 4.38 19.87
N GLN A 5 -17.75 5.27 18.99
CA GLN A 5 -16.31 5.49 18.82
C GLN A 5 -15.68 6.15 20.06
N MET A 6 -16.41 7.04 20.74
CA MET A 6 -15.99 7.62 22.00
C MET A 6 -15.86 6.56 23.11
N CYS A 7 -16.87 5.71 23.28
CA CYS A 7 -16.84 4.64 24.29
C CYS A 7 -15.68 3.64 24.11
N ILE A 8 -15.35 3.26 22.87
CA ILE A 8 -14.23 2.35 22.59
C ILE A 8 -12.90 3.03 22.93
N ARG A 9 -12.75 4.32 22.62
CA ARG A 9 -11.54 5.10 22.92
C ARG A 9 -11.35 5.29 24.41
N ASP A 10 -12.44 5.58 25.13
CA ASP A 10 -12.41 5.79 26.58
C ASP A 10 -12.17 4.47 27.33
N SER A 11 -12.75 3.36 26.85
CA SER A 11 -12.51 2.03 27.42
C SER A 11 -11.05 1.57 27.21
N SER A 12 -10.46 1.84 26.03
CA SER A 12 -9.06 1.51 25.79
C SER A 12 -8.11 2.34 26.65
N LEU A 13 -8.42 3.62 26.86
CA LEU A 13 -7.66 4.51 27.71
C LEU A 13 -7.73 4.08 29.19
N TYR A 14 -8.91 3.67 29.65
CA TYR A 14 -9.10 3.13 31.01
C TYR A 14 -8.33 1.83 31.24
N ILE A 15 -8.30 0.92 30.25
CA ILE A 15 -7.52 -0.32 30.32
C ILE A 15 -6.02 -0.03 30.38
N VAL A 16 -5.53 0.85 29.50
CA VAL A 16 -4.09 1.22 29.44
C VAL A 16 -3.64 1.90 30.73
N LEU A 17 -4.41 2.84 31.26
CA LEU A 17 -4.04 3.59 32.47
C LEU A 17 -4.29 2.80 33.76
N GLY A 18 -5.39 2.04 33.83
CA GLY A 18 -5.80 1.35 35.03
C GLY A 18 -5.13 -0.03 35.19
N LYS A 19 -5.14 -0.86 34.14
CA LYS A 19 -4.67 -2.25 34.20
C LYS A 19 -3.18 -2.39 33.95
N GLU A 20 -2.63 -1.64 32.97
CA GLU A 20 -1.20 -1.70 32.63
C GLU A 20 -0.33 -0.75 33.45
N ARG A 21 -0.93 0.06 34.34
CA ARG A 21 -0.23 1.03 35.23
C ARG A 21 0.77 1.93 34.47
N VAL A 22 0.44 2.30 33.23
CA VAL A 22 1.30 3.20 32.44
C VAL A 22 1.31 4.58 33.08
N ARG A 23 2.49 5.06 33.48
CA ARG A 23 2.66 6.39 34.02
C ARG A 23 2.99 7.36 32.91
N PHE A 24 2.31 8.47 32.86
CA PHE A 24 2.69 9.59 32.01
C PHE A 24 3.97 10.20 32.55
N SER A 25 5.05 10.08 31.81
CA SER A 25 6.29 10.80 32.06
C SER A 25 6.68 11.61 30.83
N LEU A 26 7.11 12.82 31.03
CA LEU A 26 7.68 13.63 29.94
C LEU A 26 9.03 13.03 29.57
N MET A 27 9.13 12.59 28.32
CA MET A 27 10.35 12.01 27.78
C MET A 27 11.42 13.11 27.63
N PRO A 28 12.67 12.87 28.03
CA PRO A 28 13.73 13.85 27.85
C PRO A 28 13.94 14.15 26.35
N VAL A 29 14.21 15.40 26.01
CA VAL A 29 14.32 15.88 24.60
C VAL A 29 15.31 15.05 23.78
N ARG A 30 16.34 14.52 24.40
CA ARG A 30 17.35 13.65 23.75
C ARG A 30 16.73 12.33 23.25
N GLU A 31 15.90 11.70 24.06
CA GLU A 31 15.21 10.44 23.70
C GLU A 31 14.12 10.71 22.66
N LEU A 32 13.39 11.82 22.80
CA LEU A 32 12.41 12.25 21.81
C LEU A 32 13.06 12.47 20.43
N ARG A 33 14.25 13.09 20.38
CA ARG A 33 15.02 13.30 19.15
C ARG A 33 15.48 11.97 18.53
N SER A 34 15.85 10.98 19.34
CA SER A 34 16.22 9.64 18.85
C SER A 34 15.03 8.93 18.25
N ALA A 35 13.90 8.90 18.95
CA ALA A 35 12.66 8.31 18.47
C ALA A 35 12.17 8.98 17.16
N TYR A 36 12.29 10.30 17.06
CA TYR A 36 11.96 11.05 15.85
C TYR A 36 12.84 10.63 14.66
N LYS A 37 14.16 10.50 14.86
CA LYS A 37 15.08 10.07 13.79
C LYS A 37 14.80 8.65 13.28
N GLU A 38 14.36 7.75 14.15
CA GLU A 38 13.98 6.38 13.78
C GLU A 38 12.64 6.32 13.07
N SER A 39 11.69 7.17 13.46
CA SER A 39 10.34 7.21 12.88
C SER A 39 10.28 7.97 11.55
N LEU A 40 11.15 8.96 11.36
CA LEU A 40 11.15 9.84 10.18
C LEU A 40 11.27 9.08 8.85
N PRO A 41 12.16 8.08 8.70
CA PRO A 41 12.23 7.30 7.46
C PRO A 41 10.92 6.59 7.12
N LEU A 42 10.24 6.04 8.13
CA LEU A 42 8.95 5.36 7.94
C LEU A 42 7.86 6.35 7.58
N PHE A 43 7.81 7.50 8.26
CA PHE A 43 6.86 8.57 7.93
C PHE A 43 7.02 9.04 6.48
N VAL A 44 8.25 9.34 6.04
CA VAL A 44 8.52 9.76 4.66
C VAL A 44 8.15 8.67 3.66
N SER A 45 8.39 7.39 3.98
CA SER A 45 7.99 6.26 3.13
C SER A 45 6.48 6.21 2.94
N ILE A 46 5.72 6.32 4.04
CA ILE A 46 4.25 6.31 4.01
C ILE A 46 3.73 7.52 3.23
N LEU A 47 4.25 8.71 3.50
CA LEU A 47 3.86 9.94 2.80
C LEU A 47 4.10 9.81 1.29
N SER A 48 5.28 9.33 0.88
CA SER A 48 5.60 9.10 -0.54
C SER A 48 4.62 8.14 -1.19
N THR A 49 4.27 7.05 -0.51
CA THR A 49 3.27 6.08 -1.00
C THR A 49 1.90 6.72 -1.15
N GLN A 50 1.44 7.48 -0.15
CA GLN A 50 0.13 8.15 -0.21
C GLN A 50 0.05 9.18 -1.34
N ILE A 51 1.15 9.85 -1.66
CA ILE A 51 1.19 10.81 -2.77
C ILE A 51 0.91 10.07 -4.08
N TYR A 52 1.69 9.05 -4.45
CA TYR A 52 1.51 8.41 -5.76
C TYR A 52 0.20 7.62 -5.87
N VAL A 53 -0.33 7.09 -4.78
CA VAL A 53 -1.63 6.39 -4.79
C VAL A 53 -2.80 7.34 -5.02
N ASN A 54 -2.79 8.52 -4.38
CA ASN A 54 -3.93 9.44 -4.44
C ASN A 54 -3.87 10.40 -5.63
N VAL A 55 -2.67 10.72 -6.14
CA VAL A 55 -2.52 11.64 -7.28
C VAL A 55 -3.18 11.09 -8.54
N ASN A 56 -3.24 9.76 -8.74
CA ASN A 56 -3.96 9.17 -9.86
C ASN A 56 -5.40 9.67 -9.96
N LYS A 57 -6.14 9.66 -8.85
CA LYS A 57 -7.55 10.13 -8.81
C LYS A 57 -7.67 11.61 -9.07
N LEU A 58 -6.71 12.41 -8.56
CA LEU A 58 -6.68 13.85 -8.81
C LEU A 58 -6.42 14.15 -10.29
N VAL A 59 -5.49 13.44 -10.92
CA VAL A 59 -5.19 13.61 -12.35
C VAL A 59 -6.39 13.20 -13.21
N ILE A 60 -7.00 12.04 -12.96
CA ILE A 60 -8.19 11.59 -13.68
C ILE A 60 -9.32 12.64 -13.54
N GLY A 61 -9.59 13.12 -12.32
CA GLY A 61 -10.65 14.09 -12.07
C GLY A 61 -10.41 15.46 -12.69
N SER A 62 -9.14 15.90 -12.76
CA SER A 62 -8.79 17.21 -13.33
C SER A 62 -8.77 17.24 -14.85
N PHE A 63 -8.47 16.12 -15.52
CA PHE A 63 -8.27 16.07 -16.97
C PHE A 63 -9.36 15.31 -17.72
N LEU A 64 -9.98 14.30 -17.12
CA LEU A 64 -10.97 13.46 -17.80
C LEU A 64 -12.41 13.75 -17.32
N GLY A 65 -12.59 13.97 -16.04
CA GLY A 65 -13.89 14.31 -15.46
C GLY A 65 -14.30 13.40 -14.29
N MET A 66 -15.49 13.70 -13.74
CA MET A 66 -15.97 13.02 -12.52
C MET A 66 -16.51 11.61 -12.79
N LEU A 67 -16.98 11.33 -14.01
CA LEU A 67 -17.44 10.01 -14.38
C LEU A 67 -16.29 9.01 -14.38
N GLU A 68 -15.19 9.37 -15.00
CA GLU A 68 -13.97 8.57 -15.09
C GLU A 68 -13.34 8.34 -13.71
N VAL A 69 -13.39 9.35 -12.82
CA VAL A 69 -13.00 9.17 -11.41
C VAL A 69 -13.88 8.13 -10.72
N SER A 70 -15.18 8.13 -10.98
CA SER A 70 -16.11 7.18 -10.37
C SER A 70 -15.81 5.74 -10.81
N ILE A 71 -15.52 5.55 -12.08
CA ILE A 71 -15.15 4.25 -12.66
C ILE A 71 -13.82 3.76 -12.05
N TYR A 72 -12.80 4.64 -12.01
CA TYR A 72 -11.51 4.31 -11.41
C TYR A 72 -11.61 4.02 -9.91
N ASP A 73 -12.39 4.81 -9.16
CA ASP A 73 -12.58 4.65 -7.71
C ASP A 73 -13.32 3.34 -7.38
N MET A 74 -14.27 2.94 -8.23
CA MET A 74 -14.95 1.65 -8.10
C MET A 74 -13.94 0.49 -8.25
N ALA A 75 -13.11 0.52 -9.28
CA ALA A 75 -12.07 -0.48 -9.49
C ALA A 75 -11.04 -0.49 -8.33
N ASP A 76 -10.62 0.69 -7.85
CA ASP A 76 -9.69 0.82 -6.73
C ASP A 76 -10.27 0.30 -5.40
N LYS A 77 -11.56 0.44 -5.16
CA LYS A 77 -12.24 -0.14 -3.98
C LYS A 77 -12.23 -1.66 -4.01
N VAL A 78 -12.47 -2.28 -5.17
CA VAL A 78 -12.36 -3.74 -5.32
C VAL A 78 -10.92 -4.18 -5.09
N LEU A 79 -9.95 -3.46 -5.66
CA LEU A 79 -8.54 -3.69 -5.45
C LEU A 79 -8.16 -3.62 -3.96
N LEU A 80 -8.69 -2.66 -3.23
CA LEU A 80 -8.46 -2.50 -1.79
C LEU A 80 -8.95 -3.73 -1.02
N LEU A 81 -10.14 -4.25 -1.35
CA LEU A 81 -10.68 -5.48 -0.76
C LEU A 81 -9.77 -6.68 -1.04
N MET A 82 -9.22 -6.79 -2.24
CA MET A 82 -8.28 -7.85 -2.60
C MET A 82 -6.97 -7.80 -1.81
N LYS A 83 -6.50 -6.59 -1.47
CA LYS A 83 -5.27 -6.38 -0.69
C LYS A 83 -5.46 -6.67 0.81
N LEU A 84 -6.69 -6.66 1.33
CA LEU A 84 -6.97 -6.84 2.76
C LEU A 84 -6.39 -8.13 3.35
N PRO A 85 -6.59 -9.34 2.77
CA PRO A 85 -6.08 -10.56 3.38
C PRO A 85 -4.55 -10.56 3.52
N ALA A 86 -3.85 -10.14 2.46
CA ALA A 86 -2.39 -10.04 2.47
C ALA A 86 -1.89 -9.02 3.50
N SER A 87 -2.56 -7.87 3.62
CA SER A 87 -2.22 -6.83 4.60
C SER A 87 -2.48 -7.27 6.04
N MET A 88 -3.56 -8.00 6.28
CA MET A 88 -3.87 -8.57 7.61
C MET A 88 -2.84 -9.60 8.03
N ILE A 89 -2.43 -10.50 7.13
CA ILE A 89 -1.36 -11.47 7.38
C ILE A 89 -0.06 -10.73 7.69
N ALA A 90 0.31 -9.74 6.87
CA ALA A 90 1.51 -8.94 7.07
C ALA A 90 1.55 -8.27 8.45
N GLN A 91 0.44 -7.65 8.87
CA GLN A 91 0.31 -7.01 10.19
C GLN A 91 0.35 -8.03 11.34
N ALA A 92 -0.32 -9.17 11.20
CA ALA A 92 -0.36 -10.20 12.25
C ALA A 92 1.03 -10.83 12.49
N VAL A 93 1.84 -11.01 11.45
CA VAL A 93 3.17 -11.62 11.58
C VAL A 93 4.29 -10.62 11.89
N PHE A 94 4.05 -9.33 11.68
CA PHE A 94 5.05 -8.26 11.87
C PHE A 94 5.72 -8.29 13.26
N PRO A 95 4.98 -8.43 14.40
CA PRO A 95 5.60 -8.50 15.72
C PRO A 95 6.54 -9.70 15.88
N LYS A 96 6.20 -10.85 15.30
CA LYS A 96 7.04 -12.04 15.31
C LYS A 96 8.28 -11.85 14.45
N ILE A 97 8.12 -11.31 13.25
CA ILE A 97 9.25 -10.99 12.35
C ILE A 97 10.23 -10.02 13.03
N SER A 98 9.71 -8.98 13.68
CA SER A 98 10.53 -7.99 14.37
C SER A 98 11.33 -8.58 15.55
N ARG A 99 10.81 -9.61 16.21
CA ARG A 99 11.49 -10.29 17.33
C ARG A 99 12.49 -11.33 16.87
N GLU A 100 12.11 -12.18 15.92
CA GLU A 100 12.89 -13.37 15.52
C GLU A 100 13.83 -13.08 14.35
N GLN A 101 13.54 -12.06 13.53
CA GLN A 101 14.32 -11.66 12.33
C GLN A 101 14.65 -12.83 11.39
N ASN A 102 13.79 -13.85 11.36
CA ASN A 102 14.01 -15.09 10.62
C ASN A 102 13.57 -14.94 9.15
N ILE A 103 14.54 -14.82 8.26
CA ILE A 103 14.32 -14.64 6.80
C ILE A 103 13.53 -15.80 6.19
N ARG A 104 13.76 -17.05 6.64
CA ARG A 104 13.03 -18.21 6.12
C ARG A 104 11.53 -18.10 6.45
N PHE A 105 11.20 -17.69 7.67
CA PHE A 105 9.84 -17.45 8.08
C PHE A 105 9.18 -16.34 7.26
N ILE A 106 9.90 -15.23 7.05
CA ILE A 106 9.40 -14.09 6.22
C ILE A 106 9.07 -14.56 4.81
N ASN A 107 9.98 -15.34 4.17
CA ASN A 107 9.78 -15.86 2.84
C ASN A 107 8.58 -16.81 2.77
N HIS A 108 8.41 -17.69 3.76
CA HIS A 108 7.28 -18.63 3.78
C HIS A 108 5.92 -17.88 3.85
N VAL A 109 5.83 -16.88 4.74
CA VAL A 109 4.62 -16.06 4.85
C VAL A 109 4.40 -15.20 3.60
N MET A 110 5.46 -14.69 3.00
CA MET A 110 5.39 -13.95 1.73
C MET A 110 4.80 -14.82 0.61
N PHE A 111 5.30 -16.05 0.41
CA PHE A 111 4.77 -16.96 -0.61
C PHE A 111 3.30 -17.33 -0.34
N LEU A 112 2.93 -17.57 0.92
CA LEU A 112 1.54 -17.80 1.29
C LEU A 112 0.66 -16.59 0.92
N SER A 113 1.11 -15.38 1.23
CA SER A 113 0.36 -14.15 0.92
C SER A 113 0.25 -13.90 -0.58
N ILE A 114 1.29 -14.23 -1.36
CA ILE A 114 1.26 -14.17 -2.83
C ILE A 114 0.24 -15.18 -3.37
N GLY A 115 0.22 -16.41 -2.85
CA GLY A 115 -0.76 -17.42 -3.25
C GLY A 115 -2.20 -16.97 -3.03
N ILE A 116 -2.47 -16.36 -1.87
CA ILE A 116 -3.78 -15.78 -1.56
C ILE A 116 -4.10 -14.62 -2.51
N ALA A 117 -3.17 -13.69 -2.72
CA ALA A 117 -3.36 -12.57 -3.64
C ALA A 117 -3.65 -13.03 -5.08
N LEU A 118 -2.94 -14.06 -5.55
CA LEU A 118 -3.18 -14.69 -6.86
C LEU A 118 -4.57 -15.32 -6.95
N LEU A 119 -5.01 -16.04 -5.92
CA LEU A 119 -6.34 -16.65 -5.88
C LEU A 119 -7.43 -15.59 -5.98
N PHE A 120 -7.32 -14.51 -5.22
CA PHE A 120 -8.25 -13.37 -5.30
C PHE A 120 -8.19 -12.69 -6.68
N TYR A 121 -6.99 -12.51 -7.25
CA TYR A 121 -6.84 -11.93 -8.58
C TYR A 121 -7.51 -12.79 -9.66
N ILE A 122 -7.30 -14.10 -9.65
CA ILE A 122 -7.92 -15.02 -10.61
C ILE A 122 -9.45 -14.97 -10.48
N SER A 123 -9.99 -15.04 -9.26
CA SER A 123 -11.43 -14.90 -9.02
C SER A 123 -11.99 -13.59 -9.55
N MET A 124 -11.29 -12.47 -9.30
CA MET A 124 -11.70 -11.16 -9.78
C MET A 124 -11.56 -11.05 -11.30
N PHE A 125 -10.50 -11.59 -11.90
CA PHE A 125 -10.26 -11.53 -13.34
C PHE A 125 -11.42 -12.15 -14.14
N PHE A 126 -11.90 -13.31 -13.72
CA PHE A 126 -13.05 -13.97 -14.34
C PHE A 126 -14.39 -13.36 -13.92
N GLY A 127 -14.49 -12.82 -12.72
CA GLY A 127 -15.71 -12.22 -12.16
C GLY A 127 -15.82 -10.72 -12.38
N SER A 128 -14.89 -10.06 -13.08
CA SER A 128 -14.84 -8.60 -13.20
C SER A 128 -16.13 -8.00 -13.79
N ASP A 129 -16.67 -8.60 -14.84
CA ASP A 129 -17.89 -8.10 -15.51
C ASP A 129 -19.11 -8.21 -14.59
N TRP A 130 -19.22 -9.31 -13.85
CA TRP A 130 -20.25 -9.50 -12.85
C TRP A 130 -20.11 -8.54 -11.66
N LEU A 131 -18.87 -8.31 -11.19
CA LEU A 131 -18.59 -7.35 -10.11
C LEU A 131 -18.94 -5.92 -10.54
N VAL A 132 -18.60 -5.53 -11.76
CA VAL A 132 -18.96 -4.22 -12.30
C VAL A 132 -20.48 -4.07 -12.38
N TYR A 133 -21.18 -5.06 -12.91
CA TYR A 133 -22.66 -5.06 -12.95
C TYR A 133 -23.26 -4.95 -11.54
N LEU A 134 -22.74 -5.66 -10.57
CA LEU A 134 -23.23 -5.62 -9.19
C LEU A 134 -23.02 -4.25 -8.53
N LEU A 135 -21.92 -3.55 -8.86
CA LEU A 135 -21.54 -2.28 -8.22
C LEU A 135 -22.12 -1.06 -8.96
N ALA A 136 -22.16 -1.09 -10.28
CA ALA A 136 -22.63 0.02 -11.11
C ALA A 136 -24.11 -0.11 -11.52
N GLY A 137 -24.66 -1.33 -11.47
CA GLY A 137 -26.01 -1.60 -11.98
C GLY A 137 -26.11 -1.77 -13.50
N GLU A 138 -25.00 -1.56 -14.21
CA GLU A 138 -24.88 -1.67 -15.67
C GLU A 138 -23.52 -2.26 -16.08
N HIS A 139 -23.45 -2.74 -17.32
CA HIS A 139 -22.21 -3.27 -17.88
C HIS A 139 -21.33 -2.14 -18.44
N ILE A 140 -20.22 -1.84 -17.75
CA ILE A 140 -19.23 -0.85 -18.17
C ILE A 140 -17.94 -1.61 -18.53
N GLU A 141 -17.72 -1.86 -19.81
CA GLU A 141 -16.53 -2.62 -20.28
C GLU A 141 -15.21 -1.98 -19.84
N GLU A 142 -15.12 -0.64 -19.89
CA GLU A 142 -13.94 0.09 -19.46
C GLU A 142 -13.59 -0.16 -17.99
N ALA A 143 -14.60 -0.22 -17.11
CA ALA A 143 -14.41 -0.51 -15.70
C ALA A 143 -13.84 -1.92 -15.47
N SER A 144 -14.32 -2.91 -16.22
CA SER A 144 -13.83 -4.29 -16.15
C SER A 144 -12.37 -4.40 -16.58
N VAL A 145 -11.99 -3.72 -17.65
CA VAL A 145 -10.59 -3.70 -18.14
C VAL A 145 -9.67 -3.02 -17.12
N ILE A 146 -10.08 -1.87 -16.58
CA ILE A 146 -9.30 -1.15 -15.57
C ILE A 146 -9.16 -1.98 -14.29
N MET A 147 -10.22 -2.66 -13.86
CA MET A 147 -10.20 -3.54 -12.70
C MET A 147 -9.23 -4.70 -12.90
N ARG A 148 -9.20 -5.32 -14.08
CA ARG A 148 -8.25 -6.39 -14.43
C ARG A 148 -6.80 -5.89 -14.42
N LEU A 149 -6.54 -4.71 -14.98
CA LEU A 149 -5.21 -4.09 -14.98
C LEU A 149 -4.75 -3.73 -13.57
N LEU A 150 -5.59 -3.05 -12.80
CA LEU A 150 -5.28 -2.70 -11.41
C LEU A 150 -5.08 -3.93 -10.52
N GLY A 151 -5.77 -5.03 -10.82
CA GLY A 151 -5.61 -6.29 -10.09
C GLY A 151 -4.17 -6.82 -10.10
N ILE A 152 -3.41 -6.59 -11.18
CA ILE A 152 -1.98 -6.92 -11.25
C ILE A 152 -1.20 -6.14 -10.18
N SER A 153 -1.55 -4.87 -9.96
CA SER A 153 -0.91 -4.06 -8.93
C SER A 153 -1.15 -4.59 -7.52
N ALA A 154 -2.26 -5.29 -7.25
CA ALA A 154 -2.53 -5.89 -5.93
C ALA A 154 -1.51 -6.97 -5.57
N ILE A 155 -1.15 -7.81 -6.53
CA ILE A 155 -0.13 -8.86 -6.35
C ILE A 155 1.22 -8.22 -6.08
N LEU A 156 1.62 -7.24 -6.94
CA LEU A 156 2.89 -6.53 -6.79
C LEU A 156 2.97 -5.76 -5.47
N THR A 157 1.92 -5.06 -5.07
CA THR A 157 1.85 -4.36 -3.78
C THR A 157 2.02 -5.32 -2.60
N SER A 158 1.43 -6.53 -2.67
CA SER A 158 1.58 -7.55 -1.62
C SER A 158 3.05 -7.99 -1.52
N ILE A 159 3.71 -8.26 -2.65
CA ILE A 159 5.13 -8.63 -2.70
C ILE A 159 6.00 -7.47 -2.18
N ASN A 160 5.75 -6.26 -2.65
CA ASN A 160 6.47 -5.05 -2.24
C ASN A 160 6.35 -4.79 -0.74
N GLY A 161 5.16 -5.03 -0.16
CA GLY A 161 4.92 -4.92 1.28
C GLY A 161 5.79 -5.87 2.10
N PHE A 162 5.94 -7.11 1.63
CA PHE A 162 6.82 -8.09 2.32
C PHE A 162 8.30 -7.80 2.10
N LEU A 163 8.74 -7.51 0.88
CA LEU A 163 10.15 -7.22 0.58
C LEU A 163 10.63 -5.91 1.23
N GLY A 164 9.74 -4.93 1.36
CA GLY A 164 10.04 -3.64 1.97
C GLY A 164 9.68 -3.58 3.45
N GLY A 165 8.37 -3.45 3.73
CA GLY A 165 7.86 -3.20 5.08
C GLY A 165 8.16 -4.32 6.09
N ASN A 166 7.92 -5.58 5.70
CA ASN A 166 8.06 -6.71 6.60
C ASN A 166 9.48 -7.34 6.62
N ARG A 167 10.35 -6.93 5.71
CA ARG A 167 11.74 -7.45 5.66
C ARG A 167 12.75 -6.36 5.99
N LEU A 168 12.84 -5.28 5.21
CA LEU A 168 13.85 -4.24 5.42
C LEU A 168 13.65 -3.48 6.73
N VAL A 169 12.41 -3.16 7.09
CA VAL A 169 12.12 -2.36 8.29
C VAL A 169 12.51 -3.10 9.59
N PRO A 170 12.05 -4.35 9.84
CA PRO A 170 12.40 -5.07 11.06
C PRO A 170 13.90 -5.41 11.16
N LEU A 171 14.60 -5.52 10.02
CA LEU A 171 16.03 -5.78 9.97
C LEU A 171 16.89 -4.50 10.14
N GLY A 172 16.26 -3.34 10.41
CA GLY A 172 16.98 -2.08 10.66
C GLY A 172 17.31 -1.26 9.40
N TYR A 173 16.86 -1.70 8.21
CA TYR A 173 17.11 -1.00 6.94
C TYR A 173 16.00 -0.01 6.55
N SER A 174 15.36 0.63 7.53
CA SER A 174 14.27 1.60 7.29
C SER A 174 14.65 2.76 6.36
N SER A 175 15.91 3.23 6.45
CA SER A 175 16.43 4.29 5.56
C SER A 175 16.61 3.81 4.11
N VAL A 176 16.87 2.51 3.88
CA VAL A 176 16.93 1.93 2.53
C VAL A 176 15.51 1.86 1.97
N TYR A 177 14.57 1.39 2.76
CA TYR A 177 13.15 1.36 2.39
C TYR A 177 12.62 2.75 2.02
N MET A 178 12.90 3.76 2.84
CA MET A 178 12.55 5.17 2.57
C MET A 178 13.08 5.64 1.21
N ARG A 179 14.36 5.39 0.91
CA ARG A 179 14.95 5.79 -0.37
C ARG A 179 14.28 5.14 -1.58
N VAL A 180 13.86 3.88 -1.46
CA VAL A 180 13.11 3.20 -2.51
C VAL A 180 11.73 3.84 -2.68
N MET A 181 10.99 4.11 -1.60
CA MET A 181 9.67 4.73 -1.66
C MET A 181 9.70 6.15 -2.21
N VAL A 182 10.68 6.95 -1.81
CA VAL A 182 10.90 8.30 -2.37
C VAL A 182 11.27 8.22 -3.85
N GLY A 183 12.17 7.32 -4.24
CA GLY A 183 12.52 7.09 -5.64
C GLY A 183 11.33 6.67 -6.49
N ASN A 184 10.46 5.81 -5.95
CA ASN A 184 9.21 5.38 -6.57
C ASN A 184 8.23 6.55 -6.77
N CYS A 185 8.09 7.41 -5.77
CA CYS A 185 7.26 8.61 -5.83
C CYS A 185 7.80 9.59 -6.89
N LEU A 186 9.11 9.82 -6.94
CA LEU A 186 9.73 10.68 -7.95
C LEU A 186 9.57 10.12 -9.36
N PHE A 187 9.77 8.80 -9.54
CA PHE A 187 9.51 8.13 -10.82
C PHE A 187 8.06 8.34 -11.28
N PHE A 188 7.10 8.15 -10.38
CA PHE A 188 5.70 8.38 -10.68
C PHE A 188 5.42 9.84 -11.09
N LEU A 189 5.91 10.81 -10.32
CA LEU A 189 5.68 12.24 -10.60
C LEU A 189 6.31 12.68 -11.94
N THR A 190 7.51 12.19 -12.24
CA THR A 190 8.17 12.49 -13.52
C THR A 190 7.44 11.87 -14.70
N ALA A 191 7.01 10.62 -14.58
CA ALA A 191 6.27 9.93 -15.61
C ALA A 191 4.88 10.55 -15.85
N MET A 192 4.20 10.94 -14.77
CA MET A 192 2.90 11.64 -14.86
C MET A 192 3.08 13.03 -15.49
N GLY A 193 4.16 13.75 -15.16
CA GLY A 193 4.52 15.02 -15.80
C GLY A 193 4.77 14.87 -17.30
N LEU A 194 5.43 13.79 -17.74
CA LEU A 194 5.63 13.49 -19.16
C LEU A 194 4.31 13.19 -19.87
N LEU A 195 3.41 12.41 -19.26
CA LEU A 195 2.07 12.17 -19.81
C LEU A 195 1.27 13.47 -19.97
N TRP A 196 1.41 14.38 -19.03
CA TRP A 196 0.79 15.71 -19.12
C TRP A 196 1.35 16.53 -20.28
N LEU A 197 2.67 16.59 -20.43
CA LEU A 197 3.34 17.34 -21.52
C LEU A 197 3.00 16.79 -22.91
N THR A 198 2.80 15.48 -23.05
CA THR A 198 2.44 14.84 -24.32
C THR A 198 0.94 14.88 -24.61
N GLY A 199 0.12 15.36 -23.66
CA GLY A 199 -1.35 15.37 -23.80
C GLY A 199 -1.98 13.97 -23.86
N SER A 200 -1.25 12.93 -23.44
CA SER A 200 -1.65 11.52 -23.55
C SER A 200 -2.33 10.99 -22.27
N ILE A 201 -2.96 11.86 -21.50
CA ILE A 201 -3.66 11.47 -20.29
C ILE A 201 -5.00 10.81 -20.66
N THR A 202 -5.07 9.52 -20.46
CA THR A 202 -6.30 8.71 -20.58
C THR A 202 -6.43 7.83 -19.33
N MET A 203 -7.61 7.30 -19.06
CA MET A 203 -7.84 6.40 -17.94
C MET A 203 -6.92 5.16 -18.01
N TYR A 204 -6.69 4.64 -19.21
CA TYR A 204 -5.79 3.51 -19.45
C TYR A 204 -4.33 3.87 -19.18
N THR A 205 -3.84 5.03 -19.67
CA THR A 205 -2.44 5.43 -19.44
C THR A 205 -2.14 5.65 -17.96
N VAL A 206 -3.05 6.27 -17.22
CA VAL A 206 -2.92 6.45 -15.77
C VAL A 206 -2.92 5.09 -15.04
N THR A 207 -3.80 4.16 -15.46
CA THR A 207 -3.85 2.81 -14.88
C THR A 207 -2.58 2.01 -15.15
N VAL A 208 -2.07 2.03 -16.38
CA VAL A 208 -0.81 1.37 -16.75
C VAL A 208 0.36 1.97 -15.99
N MET A 209 0.36 3.30 -15.80
CA MET A 209 1.39 3.95 -14.96
C MET A 209 1.32 3.53 -13.51
N ALA A 210 0.12 3.36 -12.94
CA ALA A 210 -0.04 2.85 -11.58
C ALA A 210 0.58 1.45 -11.42
N VAL A 211 0.37 0.56 -12.40
CA VAL A 211 1.01 -0.77 -12.43
C VAL A 211 2.52 -0.64 -12.63
N GLY A 212 2.97 0.22 -13.54
CA GLY A 212 4.39 0.46 -13.84
C GLY A 212 5.18 0.93 -12.61
N VAL A 213 4.58 1.78 -11.79
CA VAL A 213 5.16 2.23 -10.51
C VAL A 213 5.36 1.07 -9.53
N GLU A 214 4.40 0.14 -9.44
CA GLU A 214 4.54 -1.06 -8.60
C GLU A 214 5.63 -2.01 -9.12
N VAL A 215 5.76 -2.15 -10.45
CA VAL A 215 6.86 -2.92 -11.08
C VAL A 215 8.22 -2.28 -10.77
N PHE A 216 8.34 -0.96 -10.90
CA PHE A 216 9.57 -0.24 -10.57
C PHE A 216 9.93 -0.39 -9.09
N CYS A 217 8.94 -0.31 -8.20
CA CYS A 217 9.09 -0.57 -6.77
C CYS A 217 9.61 -1.99 -6.51
N PHE A 218 8.99 -2.99 -7.15
CA PHE A 218 9.39 -4.40 -7.05
C PHE A 218 10.85 -4.60 -7.46
N VAL A 219 11.23 -4.15 -8.63
CA VAL A 219 12.60 -4.27 -9.14
C VAL A 219 13.60 -3.60 -8.19
N SER A 220 13.28 -2.39 -7.72
CA SER A 220 14.11 -1.65 -6.77
C SER A 220 14.27 -2.37 -5.44
N LEU A 221 13.20 -2.95 -4.90
CA LEU A 221 13.23 -3.71 -3.65
C LEU A 221 14.00 -5.02 -3.80
N VAL A 222 13.78 -5.76 -4.89
CA VAL A 222 14.54 -7.00 -5.19
C VAL A 222 16.03 -6.69 -5.29
N TYR A 223 16.41 -5.66 -6.06
CA TYR A 223 17.81 -5.25 -6.20
C TYR A 223 18.45 -4.90 -4.85
N ARG A 224 17.72 -4.16 -3.99
CA ARG A 224 18.23 -3.78 -2.65
C ARG A 224 18.36 -4.97 -1.72
N ASN A 225 17.37 -5.87 -1.71
CA ASN A 225 17.43 -7.10 -0.90
C ASN A 225 18.60 -7.99 -1.36
N TRP A 226 18.75 -8.18 -2.68
CA TRP A 226 19.88 -8.94 -3.23
C TRP A 226 21.24 -8.36 -2.84
N ARG A 227 21.40 -7.03 -2.95
CA ARG A 227 22.65 -6.35 -2.58
C ARG A 227 22.97 -6.43 -1.09
N LEU A 228 21.97 -6.59 -0.23
CA LEU A 228 22.12 -6.75 1.22
C LEU A 228 22.31 -8.21 1.62
N GLY A 229 22.25 -9.16 0.69
CA GLY A 229 22.38 -10.59 0.98
C GLY A 229 21.18 -11.19 1.71
N LEU A 230 20.00 -10.58 1.52
CA LEU A 230 18.76 -10.95 2.19
C LEU A 230 17.89 -11.85 1.31
#